data_3cd69bdbde647e9b4078349532f928a1
#
_entry.id   3cd69bdbde647e9b4078349532f928a1
#
_cell.length_a   1.000
_cell.length_b   1.000
_cell.length_c   1.000
_cell.angle_alpha   90.00
_cell.angle_beta   90.00
_cell.angle_gamma   90.00
#
_symmetry.space_group_name_H-M   'P 1'
#
loop_
_entity.id
_entity.type
_entity.pdbx_description
1 polymer ?
#
loop_
_entity_poly.entity_id
_entity_poly.type
_entity_poly.pdbx_seq_one_letter_code
_entity_poly.pdbx_strand_id
1 'polypeptide(L)'
;MGTVKSLLLGMYFVLGACTSQTSTVQTTEKGTQWEWQNGTIVVKTPERPAGQKSVLGLTTPKLEAVRVGFVGLGMRGPGAVERFTYIPGTQVVALCDYEEARADKCQELLKKASMPKAAVYSGDKGYEELCKRDDIDLVYVAADWLHHFPVAKCALENGKNVAIEVPSAMNLQECWDLINLSESTRKHCFILENCCYDWFEMNTLNMAQHGVFGEVIRAQGAYIHNLSPFWDYYWKNGENDKLGWRLDYNMKHRGDVYATHGLGPVAQALDIHRGDRMETLVAMDTKSVVGKELVEKRTGEECREFRNGDHTTTMIRTANGKVIEIQHNVMTPQPYNRLYQLTGTKGFANKYPVEGYALDADQLSASGVQPKVDDLNSHGFLPETEMEALVEKYQHPILKKYGEMAKEVGGHGGMDFVMDSRLVYCLQNGLPLDMDVYDLAEWCCLAELGELSMDNGCAAVAFPDFTRGEWNVVKGYKHAYASPEEEAAAMEKAKAFTAKLKELGAKEWAEK
;
A
#
# COMPACT_ATOMS: atom_id res chain seq x y z
N MET A 1 49.02 1.65 69.75
CA MET A 1 48.77 3.00 69.27
C MET A 1 48.66 2.92 67.77
N GLY A 2 47.45 2.86 67.25
CA GLY A 2 47.18 2.78 65.84
C GLY A 2 45.95 3.64 65.56
N THR A 3 46.16 4.66 64.82
CA THR A 3 45.20 5.73 64.50
C THR A 3 44.21 5.26 63.45
N VAL A 4 42.91 5.24 63.78
CA VAL A 4 41.79 4.99 62.86
C VAL A 4 41.55 6.28 62.07
N LYS A 5 41.67 6.23 60.74
CA LYS A 5 41.25 7.29 59.82
C LYS A 5 39.80 7.02 59.38
N SER A 6 38.89 7.87 59.85
CA SER A 6 37.51 7.94 59.33
C SER A 6 37.48 8.45 57.89
N LEU A 7 36.92 7.64 56.96
CA LEU A 7 36.55 8.10 55.63
C LEU A 7 35.11 8.66 55.68
N LEU A 8 34.97 9.97 55.52
CA LEU A 8 33.66 10.59 55.26
C LEU A 8 33.30 10.40 53.76
N LEU A 9 32.28 9.61 53.50
CA LEU A 9 31.64 9.45 52.17
C LEU A 9 30.69 10.63 51.95
N GLY A 10 31.10 11.60 51.14
CA GLY A 10 30.26 12.70 50.75
C GLY A 10 29.20 12.23 49.73
N MET A 11 27.95 12.19 50.16
CA MET A 11 26.78 11.96 49.29
C MET A 11 26.49 13.27 48.51
N TYR A 12 26.89 13.33 47.25
CA TYR A 12 26.45 14.38 46.35
C TYR A 12 25.00 14.09 45.91
N PHE A 13 24.04 14.82 46.48
CA PHE A 13 22.70 14.95 45.92
C PHE A 13 22.79 15.78 44.63
N VAL A 14 22.71 15.14 43.49
CA VAL A 14 22.42 15.85 42.23
C VAL A 14 20.93 16.20 42.25
N LEU A 15 20.63 17.41 42.66
CA LEU A 15 19.34 18.03 42.37
C LEU A 15 19.22 18.19 40.87
N GLY A 16 18.57 17.26 40.22
CA GLY A 16 18.14 17.40 38.84
C GLY A 16 17.17 18.57 38.74
N ALA A 17 17.64 19.70 38.27
CA ALA A 17 16.75 20.79 37.85
C ALA A 17 15.92 20.26 36.70
N CYS A 18 14.61 20.04 36.95
CA CYS A 18 13.61 19.96 35.89
C CYS A 18 13.59 21.32 35.18
N THR A 19 14.48 21.54 34.24
CA THR A 19 14.28 22.59 33.25
C THR A 19 13.13 22.12 32.36
N SER A 20 12.03 22.82 32.43
CA SER A 20 11.00 22.73 31.39
C SER A 20 11.68 23.07 30.07
N GLN A 21 12.08 22.03 29.31
CA GLN A 21 12.48 22.23 27.93
C GLN A 21 11.25 22.79 27.21
N THR A 22 11.27 24.06 26.89
CA THR A 22 10.38 24.61 25.87
C THR A 22 10.67 23.84 24.60
N SER A 23 9.74 22.94 24.19
CA SER A 23 9.89 22.15 22.99
C SER A 23 9.95 23.12 21.80
N THR A 24 11.12 23.20 21.18
CA THR A 24 11.27 23.99 19.97
C THR A 24 10.69 23.19 18.82
N VAL A 25 9.66 23.70 18.15
CA VAL A 25 9.11 23.10 16.94
C VAL A 25 10.20 23.07 15.87
N GLN A 26 10.46 21.91 15.34
CA GLN A 26 11.41 21.67 14.24
C GLN A 26 10.63 21.38 12.96
N THR A 27 11.31 21.49 11.82
CA THR A 27 10.68 21.25 10.51
C THR A 27 11.59 20.36 9.68
N THR A 28 11.04 19.29 9.10
CA THR A 28 11.79 18.44 8.14
C THR A 28 12.03 19.19 6.83
N GLU A 29 12.92 18.69 5.98
CA GLU A 29 13.14 19.24 4.64
C GLU A 29 11.85 19.25 3.79
N LYS A 30 10.93 18.31 4.08
CA LYS A 30 9.61 18.18 3.41
C LYS A 30 8.53 19.09 4.02
N GLY A 31 8.87 19.90 5.02
CA GLY A 31 7.96 20.87 5.64
C GLY A 31 7.15 20.34 6.83
N THR A 32 7.33 19.09 7.22
CA THR A 32 6.63 18.50 8.37
C THR A 32 7.14 19.08 9.68
N GLN A 33 6.23 19.64 10.48
CA GLN A 33 6.53 20.19 11.81
C GLN A 33 6.46 19.08 12.87
N TRP A 34 7.46 19.04 13.74
CA TRP A 34 7.54 18.09 14.82
C TRP A 34 8.23 18.67 16.06
N GLU A 35 8.02 18.06 17.21
CA GLU A 35 8.65 18.45 18.47
C GLU A 35 8.97 17.23 19.35
N TRP A 36 9.88 17.42 20.30
CA TRP A 36 10.15 16.42 21.32
C TRP A 36 9.12 16.49 22.46
N GLN A 37 8.49 15.37 22.77
CA GLN A 37 7.62 15.20 23.94
C GLN A 37 8.01 13.93 24.69
N ASN A 38 8.53 14.08 25.92
CA ASN A 38 8.91 12.97 26.79
C ASN A 38 9.84 11.92 26.14
N GLY A 39 10.79 12.34 25.31
CA GLY A 39 11.74 11.45 24.62
C GLY A 39 11.19 10.81 23.34
N THR A 40 10.00 11.19 22.92
CA THR A 40 9.40 10.78 21.64
C THR A 40 9.26 11.98 20.72
N ILE A 41 9.51 11.78 19.45
CA ILE A 41 9.24 12.76 18.39
C ILE A 41 7.75 12.70 18.09
N VAL A 42 7.07 13.84 18.17
CA VAL A 42 5.64 13.94 17.91
C VAL A 42 5.39 14.83 16.69
N VAL A 43 4.71 14.27 15.71
CA VAL A 43 4.19 14.99 14.55
C VAL A 43 2.72 15.33 14.83
N LYS A 44 2.36 16.59 14.69
CA LYS A 44 1.01 17.05 15.01
C LYS A 44 -0.03 16.53 14.00
N THR A 45 -1.10 15.92 14.50
CA THR A 45 -2.31 15.66 13.70
C THR A 45 -3.03 16.98 13.44
N PRO A 46 -3.22 17.42 12.18
CA PRO A 46 -3.97 18.63 11.89
C PRO A 46 -5.47 18.40 12.13
N GLU A 47 -6.15 19.45 12.58
CA GLU A 47 -7.60 19.40 12.73
C GLU A 47 -8.30 19.22 11.38
N ARG A 48 -9.47 18.58 11.41
CA ARG A 48 -10.29 18.44 10.20
C ARG A 48 -10.80 19.81 9.77
N PRO A 49 -10.60 20.23 8.50
CA PRO A 49 -11.13 21.48 8.00
C PRO A 49 -12.65 21.59 8.20
N ALA A 50 -13.13 22.79 8.51
CA ALA A 50 -14.55 23.03 8.77
C ALA A 50 -15.44 22.56 7.60
N GLY A 51 -16.52 21.85 7.92
CA GLY A 51 -17.47 21.33 6.93
C GLY A 51 -17.08 20.00 6.28
N GLN A 52 -15.84 19.51 6.47
CA GLN A 52 -15.43 18.20 6.00
C GLN A 52 -15.91 17.09 6.94
N LYS A 53 -16.08 15.90 6.39
CA LYS A 53 -16.52 14.70 7.11
C LYS A 53 -15.63 13.53 6.74
N SER A 54 -15.41 12.65 7.70
CA SER A 54 -14.69 11.38 7.49
C SER A 54 -15.20 10.62 6.27
N VAL A 55 -14.28 9.95 5.60
CA VAL A 55 -14.55 9.04 4.48
C VAL A 55 -14.35 7.57 4.85
N LEU A 56 -14.19 7.26 6.16
CA LEU A 56 -14.25 5.87 6.61
C LEU A 56 -15.58 5.23 6.21
N GLY A 57 -15.49 4.13 5.44
CA GLY A 57 -16.68 3.48 4.91
C GLY A 57 -17.46 4.31 3.89
N LEU A 58 -16.80 5.23 3.19
CA LEU A 58 -17.42 6.06 2.16
C LEU A 58 -18.14 5.19 1.11
N THR A 59 -19.38 5.53 0.83
CA THR A 59 -20.13 5.03 -0.32
C THR A 59 -20.37 6.15 -1.32
N THR A 60 -20.39 5.81 -2.60
CA THR A 60 -20.69 6.74 -3.69
C THR A 60 -21.89 6.21 -4.51
N PRO A 61 -22.55 7.04 -5.33
CA PRO A 61 -23.60 6.53 -6.22
C PRO A 61 -23.08 5.37 -7.08
N LYS A 62 -23.94 4.37 -7.29
CA LYS A 62 -23.63 3.21 -8.16
C LYS A 62 -23.32 3.70 -9.58
N LEU A 63 -22.23 3.23 -10.15
CA LEU A 63 -21.86 3.48 -11.53
C LEU A 63 -22.32 2.30 -12.41
N GLU A 64 -23.22 2.53 -13.38
CA GLU A 64 -23.61 1.48 -14.33
C GLU A 64 -22.44 1.02 -15.21
N ALA A 65 -21.53 1.94 -15.49
CA ALA A 65 -20.23 1.70 -16.14
C ALA A 65 -19.16 2.54 -15.47
N VAL A 66 -17.93 2.03 -15.44
CA VAL A 66 -16.76 2.76 -14.92
C VAL A 66 -15.94 3.24 -16.10
N ARG A 67 -15.95 4.55 -16.35
CA ARG A 67 -15.19 5.19 -17.42
C ARG A 67 -13.87 5.68 -16.87
N VAL A 68 -12.76 5.17 -17.42
CA VAL A 68 -11.44 5.32 -16.83
C VAL A 68 -10.53 6.15 -17.72
N GLY A 69 -9.87 7.14 -17.11
CA GLY A 69 -8.71 7.80 -17.68
C GLY A 69 -7.43 7.27 -17.05
N PHE A 70 -6.48 6.81 -17.85
CA PHE A 70 -5.19 6.31 -17.38
C PHE A 70 -4.12 7.39 -17.53
N VAL A 71 -3.35 7.62 -16.46
CA VAL A 71 -2.21 8.54 -16.44
C VAL A 71 -0.95 7.78 -16.04
N GLY A 72 0.05 7.81 -16.92
CA GLY A 72 1.27 7.01 -16.79
C GLY A 72 1.15 5.67 -17.53
N LEU A 73 1.77 5.58 -18.70
CA LEU A 73 1.72 4.42 -19.60
C LEU A 73 3.12 3.81 -19.81
N GLY A 74 3.95 3.94 -18.80
CA GLY A 74 5.28 3.34 -18.75
C GLY A 74 5.26 1.83 -18.48
N MET A 75 5.81 1.42 -17.34
CA MET A 75 5.95 -0.01 -16.99
C MET A 75 4.63 -0.65 -16.57
N ARG A 76 3.86 0.01 -15.68
CA ARG A 76 2.63 -0.54 -15.05
C ARG A 76 1.36 -0.27 -15.87
N GLY A 77 1.27 0.94 -16.45
CA GLY A 77 0.06 1.43 -17.12
C GLY A 77 -0.47 0.52 -18.23
N PRO A 78 0.32 0.05 -19.19
CA PRO A 78 -0.17 -0.81 -20.27
C PRO A 78 -0.82 -2.11 -19.77
N GLY A 79 -0.21 -2.75 -18.76
CA GLY A 79 -0.80 -3.94 -18.13
C GLY A 79 -2.13 -3.65 -17.44
N ALA A 80 -2.28 -2.47 -16.81
CA ALA A 80 -3.54 -2.05 -16.21
C ALA A 80 -4.61 -1.78 -17.29
N VAL A 81 -4.26 -1.06 -18.36
CA VAL A 81 -5.17 -0.85 -19.51
C VAL A 81 -5.65 -2.19 -20.07
N GLU A 82 -4.75 -3.16 -20.25
CA GLU A 82 -5.12 -4.50 -20.75
C GLU A 82 -6.08 -5.21 -19.78
N ARG A 83 -5.79 -5.25 -18.47
CA ARG A 83 -6.65 -5.89 -17.47
C ARG A 83 -8.06 -5.29 -17.45
N PHE A 84 -8.20 -3.98 -17.60
CA PHE A 84 -9.51 -3.33 -17.65
C PHE A 84 -10.35 -3.75 -18.86
N THR A 85 -9.76 -4.22 -19.95
CA THR A 85 -10.53 -4.76 -21.09
C THR A 85 -11.24 -6.08 -20.78
N TYR A 86 -10.82 -6.78 -19.73
CA TYR A 86 -11.43 -8.04 -19.26
C TYR A 86 -12.49 -7.83 -18.17
N ILE A 87 -12.53 -6.66 -17.53
CA ILE A 87 -13.49 -6.39 -16.45
C ILE A 87 -14.80 -5.85 -17.04
N PRO A 88 -15.94 -6.54 -16.86
CA PRO A 88 -17.22 -6.09 -17.42
C PRO A 88 -17.65 -4.72 -16.88
N GLY A 89 -18.19 -3.88 -17.77
CA GLY A 89 -18.70 -2.57 -17.42
C GLY A 89 -17.63 -1.49 -17.29
N THR A 90 -16.41 -1.74 -17.78
CA THR A 90 -15.37 -0.72 -17.87
C THR A 90 -15.23 -0.17 -19.28
N GLN A 91 -14.81 1.08 -19.37
CA GLN A 91 -14.41 1.71 -20.63
C GLN A 91 -13.18 2.57 -20.39
N VAL A 92 -12.13 2.35 -21.15
CA VAL A 92 -10.97 3.26 -21.20
C VAL A 92 -11.33 4.40 -22.14
N VAL A 93 -11.53 5.61 -21.61
CA VAL A 93 -11.95 6.78 -22.38
C VAL A 93 -10.83 7.76 -22.67
N ALA A 94 -9.75 7.69 -21.89
CA ALA A 94 -8.60 8.57 -22.05
C ALA A 94 -7.30 7.89 -21.63
N LEU A 95 -6.22 8.20 -22.33
CA LEU A 95 -4.86 7.74 -22.12
C LEU A 95 -3.95 8.97 -22.05
N CYS A 96 -3.10 9.06 -21.02
CA CYS A 96 -2.18 10.16 -20.84
C CYS A 96 -0.80 9.65 -20.45
N ASP A 97 0.23 10.10 -21.12
CA ASP A 97 1.63 9.92 -20.71
C ASP A 97 2.45 11.15 -21.12
N TYR A 98 3.58 11.34 -20.49
CA TYR A 98 4.55 12.35 -20.90
C TYR A 98 4.95 12.16 -22.36
N GLU A 99 5.20 10.91 -22.78
CA GLU A 99 5.52 10.52 -24.15
C GLU A 99 4.27 10.01 -24.87
N GLU A 100 3.78 10.73 -25.88
CA GLU A 100 2.58 10.36 -26.65
C GLU A 100 2.68 8.95 -27.26
N ALA A 101 3.87 8.55 -27.71
CA ALA A 101 4.10 7.22 -28.30
C ALA A 101 3.79 6.04 -27.35
N ARG A 102 3.73 6.27 -26.04
CA ARG A 102 3.32 5.22 -25.08
C ARG A 102 1.82 4.96 -25.13
N ALA A 103 1.01 5.96 -25.49
CA ALA A 103 -0.42 5.80 -25.69
C ALA A 103 -0.73 4.89 -26.89
N ASP A 104 0.09 4.89 -27.93
CA ASP A 104 -0.11 4.05 -29.11
C ASP A 104 -0.14 2.56 -28.77
N LYS A 105 0.73 2.12 -27.87
CA LYS A 105 0.75 0.73 -27.39
C LYS A 105 -0.56 0.37 -26.67
N CYS A 106 -1.09 1.28 -25.88
CA CYS A 106 -2.35 1.09 -25.19
C CYS A 106 -3.54 1.11 -26.16
N GLN A 107 -3.50 1.95 -27.22
CA GLN A 107 -4.49 1.92 -28.29
C GLN A 107 -4.51 0.56 -29.01
N GLU A 108 -3.37 -0.04 -29.29
CA GLU A 108 -3.30 -1.39 -29.89
C GLU A 108 -3.88 -2.48 -28.95
N LEU A 109 -3.70 -2.35 -27.63
CA LEU A 109 -4.36 -3.25 -26.66
C LEU A 109 -5.89 -3.09 -26.72
N LEU A 110 -6.41 -1.87 -26.76
CA LEU A 110 -7.84 -1.61 -26.92
C LEU A 110 -8.40 -2.18 -28.24
N LYS A 111 -7.65 -1.97 -29.32
CA LYS A 111 -8.01 -2.54 -30.64
C LYS A 111 -8.05 -4.06 -30.63
N LYS A 112 -7.06 -4.72 -30.05
CA LYS A 112 -7.01 -6.19 -29.89
C LYS A 112 -8.21 -6.71 -29.10
N ALA A 113 -8.68 -5.96 -28.09
CA ALA A 113 -9.85 -6.28 -27.29
C ALA A 113 -11.18 -5.86 -27.95
N SER A 114 -11.16 -5.28 -29.13
CA SER A 114 -12.31 -4.66 -29.80
C SER A 114 -12.98 -3.54 -28.98
N MET A 115 -12.23 -2.86 -28.13
CA MET A 115 -12.73 -1.73 -27.35
C MET A 115 -12.60 -0.43 -28.16
N PRO A 116 -13.43 0.59 -27.91
CA PRO A 116 -13.34 1.88 -28.60
C PRO A 116 -11.97 2.55 -28.42
N LYS A 117 -11.64 3.44 -29.34
CA LYS A 117 -10.46 4.31 -29.22
C LYS A 117 -10.59 5.22 -28.00
N ALA A 118 -9.52 5.41 -27.29
CA ALA A 118 -9.43 6.38 -26.20
C ALA A 118 -8.85 7.71 -26.70
N ALA A 119 -9.27 8.83 -26.11
CA ALA A 119 -8.64 10.11 -26.34
C ALA A 119 -7.20 10.10 -25.80
N VAL A 120 -6.27 10.76 -26.49
CA VAL A 120 -4.85 10.81 -26.08
C VAL A 120 -4.48 12.20 -25.61
N TYR A 121 -3.77 12.25 -24.51
CA TYR A 121 -3.19 13.44 -23.92
C TYR A 121 -1.70 13.19 -23.68
N SER A 122 -0.87 14.22 -23.87
CA SER A 122 0.59 14.08 -23.71
C SER A 122 1.25 15.31 -23.09
N GLY A 123 2.53 15.17 -22.73
CA GLY A 123 3.33 16.19 -22.08
C GLY A 123 3.08 16.33 -20.59
N ASP A 124 3.88 17.21 -19.94
CA ASP A 124 3.93 17.39 -18.48
C ASP A 124 2.58 17.64 -17.81
N LYS A 125 1.65 18.27 -18.53
CA LYS A 125 0.35 18.72 -18.03
C LYS A 125 -0.84 18.09 -18.75
N GLY A 126 -0.60 17.08 -19.59
CA GLY A 126 -1.68 16.40 -20.31
C GLY A 126 -2.76 15.84 -19.37
N TYR A 127 -2.39 15.43 -18.17
CA TYR A 127 -3.33 14.94 -17.15
C TYR A 127 -4.32 16.01 -16.67
N GLU A 128 -3.96 17.32 -16.70
CA GLU A 128 -4.86 18.39 -16.29
C GLU A 128 -6.09 18.47 -17.23
N GLU A 129 -5.86 18.30 -18.54
CA GLU A 129 -6.95 18.26 -19.53
C GLU A 129 -7.76 16.96 -19.43
N LEU A 130 -7.12 15.83 -19.19
CA LEU A 130 -7.79 14.56 -18.93
C LEU A 130 -8.74 14.67 -17.73
N CYS A 131 -8.29 15.24 -16.60
CA CYS A 131 -9.10 15.37 -15.39
C CYS A 131 -10.34 16.27 -15.55
N LYS A 132 -10.32 17.23 -16.47
CA LYS A 132 -11.46 18.12 -16.74
C LYS A 132 -12.60 17.47 -17.51
N ARG A 133 -12.41 16.27 -18.08
CA ARG A 133 -13.44 15.60 -18.88
C ARG A 133 -14.62 15.14 -18.00
N ASP A 134 -15.84 15.40 -18.43
CA ASP A 134 -17.06 14.99 -17.71
C ASP A 134 -17.40 13.50 -17.89
N ASP A 135 -16.79 12.84 -18.88
CA ASP A 135 -16.99 11.42 -19.17
C ASP A 135 -15.97 10.50 -18.50
N ILE A 136 -15.26 10.96 -17.45
CA ILE A 136 -14.38 10.15 -16.63
C ILE A 136 -14.96 10.02 -15.21
N ASP A 137 -15.08 8.78 -14.74
CA ASP A 137 -15.55 8.43 -13.39
C ASP A 137 -14.37 8.12 -12.45
N LEU A 138 -13.28 7.57 -13.03
CA LEU A 138 -12.09 7.12 -12.32
C LEU A 138 -10.84 7.55 -13.08
N VAL A 139 -9.89 8.16 -12.37
CA VAL A 139 -8.52 8.36 -12.87
C VAL A 139 -7.62 7.31 -12.25
N TYR A 140 -6.97 6.50 -13.09
CA TYR A 140 -6.01 5.47 -12.69
C TYR A 140 -4.59 6.02 -12.90
N VAL A 141 -3.84 6.17 -11.82
CA VAL A 141 -2.53 6.83 -11.81
C VAL A 141 -1.43 5.77 -11.68
N ALA A 142 -0.64 5.60 -12.73
CA ALA A 142 0.50 4.69 -12.81
C ALA A 142 1.76 5.40 -13.33
N ALA A 143 1.90 6.68 -13.02
CA ALA A 143 3.05 7.53 -13.32
C ALA A 143 4.27 7.17 -12.45
N ASP A 144 5.34 7.96 -12.50
CA ASP A 144 6.41 7.88 -11.50
C ASP A 144 5.96 8.46 -10.16
N TRP A 145 6.73 8.19 -9.10
CA TRP A 145 6.35 8.56 -7.74
C TRP A 145 6.11 10.06 -7.53
N LEU A 146 6.86 10.93 -8.22
CA LEU A 146 6.73 12.37 -8.07
C LEU A 146 5.44 12.92 -8.70
N HIS A 147 4.86 12.18 -9.66
CA HIS A 147 3.62 12.57 -10.34
C HIS A 147 2.36 11.91 -9.74
N HIS A 148 2.49 10.95 -8.80
CA HIS A 148 1.34 10.33 -8.16
C HIS A 148 0.43 11.36 -7.48
N PHE A 149 0.98 12.16 -6.57
CA PHE A 149 0.21 13.17 -5.85
C PHE A 149 -0.36 14.29 -6.73
N PRO A 150 0.42 14.96 -7.62
CA PRO A 150 -0.12 16.01 -8.48
C PRO A 150 -1.29 15.57 -9.35
N VAL A 151 -1.21 14.37 -9.93
CA VAL A 151 -2.29 13.80 -10.76
C VAL A 151 -3.51 13.47 -9.91
N ALA A 152 -3.32 12.81 -8.76
CA ALA A 152 -4.40 12.45 -7.84
C ALA A 152 -5.13 13.68 -7.30
N LYS A 153 -4.38 14.72 -6.91
CA LYS A 153 -4.92 16.01 -6.51
C LYS A 153 -5.79 16.61 -7.60
N CYS A 154 -5.27 16.68 -8.82
CA CYS A 154 -6.02 17.22 -9.96
C CYS A 154 -7.32 16.43 -10.22
N ALA A 155 -7.27 15.09 -10.14
CA ALA A 155 -8.45 14.24 -10.30
C ALA A 155 -9.52 14.51 -9.24
N LEU A 156 -9.13 14.53 -7.95
CA LEU A 156 -10.05 14.80 -6.84
C LEU A 156 -10.67 16.21 -6.93
N GLU A 157 -9.87 17.25 -7.23
CA GLU A 157 -10.33 18.62 -7.41
C GLU A 157 -11.35 18.76 -8.55
N ASN A 158 -11.25 17.91 -9.58
CA ASN A 158 -12.22 17.82 -10.68
C ASN A 158 -13.36 16.82 -10.42
N GLY A 159 -13.53 16.37 -9.16
CA GLY A 159 -14.65 15.52 -8.75
C GLY A 159 -14.57 14.08 -9.27
N LYS A 160 -13.40 13.57 -9.59
CA LYS A 160 -13.18 12.18 -10.01
C LYS A 160 -12.81 11.29 -8.82
N ASN A 161 -13.19 10.01 -8.87
CA ASN A 161 -12.53 9.00 -8.04
C ASN A 161 -11.11 8.79 -8.56
N VAL A 162 -10.20 8.43 -7.69
CA VAL A 162 -8.80 8.19 -8.07
C VAL A 162 -8.28 6.88 -7.48
N ALA A 163 -7.52 6.15 -8.27
CA ALA A 163 -6.76 4.98 -7.86
C ALA A 163 -5.29 5.21 -8.21
N ILE A 164 -4.38 5.04 -7.25
CA ILE A 164 -2.99 5.48 -7.35
C ILE A 164 -2.06 4.31 -7.07
N GLU A 165 -1.10 4.06 -7.98
CA GLU A 165 -0.02 3.09 -7.77
C GLU A 165 0.83 3.47 -6.55
N VAL A 166 1.53 2.48 -6.04
CA VAL A 166 2.31 2.57 -4.80
C VAL A 166 3.74 3.08 -5.03
N PRO A 167 4.26 3.88 -4.09
CA PRO A 167 3.60 4.57 -3.00
C PRO A 167 2.78 5.75 -3.53
N SER A 168 1.58 5.93 -2.99
CA SER A 168 0.64 6.93 -3.52
C SER A 168 0.93 8.36 -3.06
N ALA A 169 1.71 8.50 -1.99
CA ALA A 169 2.19 9.77 -1.45
C ALA A 169 3.63 9.60 -0.97
N MET A 170 4.43 10.67 -1.04
CA MET A 170 5.85 10.64 -0.76
C MET A 170 6.23 11.35 0.55
N ASN A 171 5.28 12.02 1.18
CA ASN A 171 5.47 12.75 2.43
C ASN A 171 4.14 12.95 3.17
N LEU A 172 4.22 13.37 4.43
CA LEU A 172 3.06 13.58 5.30
C LEU A 172 2.12 14.68 4.80
N GLN A 173 2.65 15.73 4.17
CA GLN A 173 1.80 16.79 3.64
C GLN A 173 0.91 16.29 2.52
N GLU A 174 1.47 15.51 1.59
CA GLU A 174 0.70 14.86 0.51
C GLU A 174 -0.36 13.91 1.07
N CYS A 175 -0.03 13.13 2.12
CA CYS A 175 -1.00 12.29 2.81
C CYS A 175 -2.19 13.11 3.34
N TRP A 176 -1.93 14.22 4.04
CA TRP A 176 -2.98 15.08 4.57
C TRP A 176 -3.78 15.80 3.48
N ASP A 177 -3.13 16.20 2.41
CA ASP A 177 -3.81 16.87 1.29
C ASP A 177 -4.76 15.89 0.58
N LEU A 178 -4.36 14.64 0.35
CA LEU A 178 -5.24 13.59 -0.22
C LEU A 178 -6.42 13.28 0.70
N ILE A 179 -6.20 13.18 2.02
CA ILE A 179 -7.27 13.02 3.00
C ILE A 179 -8.27 14.18 2.92
N ASN A 180 -7.77 15.42 3.00
CA ASN A 180 -8.62 16.60 2.96
C ASN A 180 -9.39 16.71 1.65
N LEU A 181 -8.77 16.38 0.53
CA LEU A 181 -9.42 16.34 -0.79
C LEU A 181 -10.52 15.28 -0.87
N SER A 182 -10.24 14.06 -0.41
CA SER A 182 -11.24 12.99 -0.37
C SER A 182 -12.41 13.35 0.56
N GLU A 183 -12.12 13.89 1.76
CA GLU A 183 -13.14 14.34 2.71
C GLU A 183 -14.00 15.48 2.16
N SER A 184 -13.41 16.46 1.45
CA SER A 184 -14.13 17.62 0.89
C SER A 184 -14.95 17.28 -0.35
N THR A 185 -14.39 16.50 -1.27
CA THR A 185 -15.04 16.15 -2.54
C THR A 185 -15.98 14.95 -2.44
N ARG A 186 -15.87 14.17 -1.36
CA ARG A 186 -16.59 12.91 -1.17
C ARG A 186 -16.32 11.91 -2.29
N LYS A 187 -15.06 11.90 -2.80
CA LYS A 187 -14.61 10.97 -3.82
C LYS A 187 -13.65 9.95 -3.22
N HIS A 188 -13.66 8.75 -3.77
CA HIS A 188 -12.72 7.72 -3.39
C HIS A 188 -11.29 8.09 -3.81
N CYS A 189 -10.36 7.88 -2.89
CA CYS A 189 -8.93 7.91 -3.12
C CYS A 189 -8.36 6.55 -2.69
N PHE A 190 -8.06 5.69 -3.66
CA PHE A 190 -7.72 4.29 -3.48
C PHE A 190 -6.24 4.06 -3.73
N ILE A 191 -5.57 3.36 -2.83
CA ILE A 191 -4.20 2.90 -3.06
C ILE A 191 -4.22 1.55 -3.78
N LEU A 192 -3.45 1.42 -4.85
CA LEU A 192 -3.34 0.18 -5.64
C LEU A 192 -2.33 -0.79 -5.02
N GLU A 193 -2.56 -1.16 -3.75
CA GLU A 193 -1.71 -2.12 -3.04
C GLU A 193 -2.15 -3.55 -3.37
N ASN A 194 -1.57 -4.08 -4.43
CA ASN A 194 -1.90 -5.38 -4.98
C ASN A 194 -1.61 -6.56 -4.06
N CYS A 195 -0.62 -6.42 -3.15
CA CYS A 195 -0.24 -7.49 -2.23
C CYS A 195 -1.35 -7.84 -1.22
N CYS A 196 -2.30 -6.93 -0.97
CA CYS A 196 -3.51 -7.22 -0.21
C CYS A 196 -4.44 -8.24 -0.90
N TYR A 197 -4.23 -8.52 -2.18
CA TYR A 197 -5.05 -9.44 -3.00
C TYR A 197 -4.30 -10.70 -3.42
N ASP A 198 -3.13 -10.97 -2.83
CA ASP A 198 -2.41 -12.22 -3.07
C ASP A 198 -3.11 -13.39 -2.36
N TRP A 199 -2.99 -14.58 -2.90
CA TRP A 199 -3.71 -15.78 -2.46
C TRP A 199 -3.47 -16.12 -0.99
N PHE A 200 -2.21 -16.14 -0.58
CA PHE A 200 -1.85 -16.48 0.79
C PHE A 200 -2.35 -15.40 1.77
N GLU A 201 -2.14 -14.13 1.46
CA GLU A 201 -2.56 -12.99 2.28
C GLU A 201 -4.08 -12.95 2.45
N MET A 202 -4.84 -13.12 1.37
CA MET A 202 -6.31 -13.11 1.45
C MET A 202 -6.87 -14.31 2.21
N ASN A 203 -6.36 -15.52 1.97
CA ASN A 203 -6.79 -16.71 2.71
C ASN A 203 -6.44 -16.60 4.20
N THR A 204 -5.24 -16.11 4.51
CA THR A 204 -4.78 -15.88 5.88
C THR A 204 -5.61 -14.80 6.59
N LEU A 205 -5.95 -13.71 5.88
CA LEU A 205 -6.87 -12.69 6.40
C LEU A 205 -8.23 -13.29 6.74
N ASN A 206 -8.80 -14.10 5.84
CA ASN A 206 -10.08 -14.79 6.10
C ASN A 206 -9.99 -15.73 7.29
N MET A 207 -8.89 -16.48 7.43
CA MET A 207 -8.63 -17.34 8.61
C MET A 207 -8.55 -16.51 9.90
N ALA A 208 -7.82 -15.38 9.88
CA ALA A 208 -7.69 -14.49 11.03
C ALA A 208 -9.05 -13.93 11.46
N GLN A 209 -9.87 -13.47 10.51
CA GLN A 209 -11.23 -12.98 10.75
C GLN A 209 -12.18 -14.04 11.35
N HIS A 210 -11.90 -15.31 11.12
CA HIS A 210 -12.64 -16.44 11.70
C HIS A 210 -11.99 -17.02 12.97
N GLY A 211 -10.95 -16.36 13.50
CA GLY A 211 -10.33 -16.72 14.78
C GLY A 211 -9.42 -17.95 14.72
N VAL A 212 -9.00 -18.41 13.54
CA VAL A 212 -8.11 -19.57 13.36
C VAL A 212 -6.81 -19.38 14.14
N PHE A 213 -6.26 -18.17 14.18
CA PHE A 213 -5.02 -17.86 14.91
C PHE A 213 -5.24 -17.33 16.33
N GLY A 214 -6.51 -17.25 16.80
CA GLY A 214 -6.85 -16.53 18.03
C GLY A 214 -6.69 -15.01 17.82
N GLU A 215 -6.27 -14.29 18.87
CA GLU A 215 -5.91 -12.88 18.76
C GLU A 215 -4.54 -12.74 18.09
N VAL A 216 -4.46 -12.00 16.99
CA VAL A 216 -3.18 -11.69 16.32
C VAL A 216 -2.48 -10.59 17.12
N ILE A 217 -1.30 -10.90 17.65
CA ILE A 217 -0.53 -10.01 18.54
C ILE A 217 0.72 -9.43 17.89
N ARG A 218 1.20 -10.05 16.82
CA ARG A 218 2.39 -9.62 16.08
C ARG A 218 2.23 -9.92 14.60
N ALA A 219 2.73 -9.02 13.76
CA ALA A 219 2.83 -9.23 12.32
C ALA A 219 4.20 -8.80 11.79
N GLN A 220 4.63 -9.40 10.67
CA GLN A 220 5.83 -9.00 9.95
C GLN A 220 5.49 -8.85 8.46
N GLY A 221 5.99 -7.79 7.87
CA GLY A 221 5.93 -7.54 6.45
C GLY A 221 7.27 -7.02 5.91
N ALA A 222 7.47 -7.09 4.60
CA ALA A 222 8.69 -6.57 3.99
C ALA A 222 8.50 -6.19 2.52
N TYR A 223 9.43 -5.40 2.03
CA TYR A 223 9.74 -5.30 0.62
C TYR A 223 11.24 -5.55 0.42
N ILE A 224 11.59 -6.82 0.28
CA ILE A 224 12.93 -7.28 -0.04
C ILE A 224 12.92 -7.72 -1.49
N HIS A 225 13.48 -6.89 -2.36
CA HIS A 225 13.45 -7.08 -3.80
C HIS A 225 14.73 -6.54 -4.44
N ASN A 226 15.67 -7.41 -4.72
CA ASN A 226 16.87 -7.00 -5.45
C ASN A 226 16.48 -6.37 -6.81
N LEU A 227 16.61 -5.06 -6.93
CA LEU A 227 16.27 -4.32 -8.14
C LEU A 227 17.41 -4.24 -9.16
N SER A 228 18.53 -4.90 -8.93
CA SER A 228 19.69 -4.86 -9.85
C SER A 228 19.32 -5.13 -11.31
N PRO A 229 18.41 -6.07 -11.65
CA PRO A 229 17.99 -6.29 -13.03
C PRO A 229 17.05 -5.20 -13.58
N PHE A 230 16.47 -4.38 -12.71
CA PHE A 230 15.39 -3.45 -13.05
C PHE A 230 15.80 -1.98 -13.04
N TRP A 231 16.99 -1.61 -12.50
CA TRP A 231 17.41 -0.22 -12.43
C TRP A 231 17.40 0.49 -13.78
N ASP A 232 17.65 -0.23 -14.88
CA ASP A 232 17.61 0.35 -16.23
C ASP A 232 16.20 0.67 -16.73
N TYR A 233 15.16 0.10 -16.12
CA TYR A 233 13.78 0.49 -16.41
C TYR A 233 13.46 1.87 -15.86
N TYR A 234 13.91 2.16 -14.64
CA TYR A 234 13.65 3.44 -13.98
C TYR A 234 14.52 4.58 -14.52
N TRP A 235 15.49 4.21 -15.35
CA TRP A 235 16.42 5.12 -15.98
C TRP A 235 15.84 5.89 -17.18
N LYS A 236 14.92 5.30 -17.91
CA LYS A 236 14.51 5.73 -19.27
C LYS A 236 13.54 6.91 -19.30
N ASN A 237 13.28 7.58 -18.22
CA ASN A 237 12.29 8.66 -18.14
C ASN A 237 12.86 10.08 -18.36
N GLY A 238 14.09 10.21 -18.89
CA GLY A 238 14.69 11.49 -19.24
C GLY A 238 16.03 11.30 -19.94
N GLU A 239 16.25 12.01 -21.04
CA GLU A 239 17.47 11.89 -21.84
C GLU A 239 18.76 12.30 -21.09
N ASN A 240 18.64 13.04 -20.00
CA ASN A 240 19.77 13.62 -19.26
C ASN A 240 19.92 13.12 -17.81
N ASP A 241 19.06 12.22 -17.34
CA ASP A 241 19.14 11.73 -15.96
C ASP A 241 19.94 10.42 -15.88
N LYS A 242 21.18 10.51 -15.42
CA LYS A 242 22.09 9.37 -15.29
C LYS A 242 21.67 8.37 -14.19
N LEU A 243 20.81 8.74 -13.26
CA LEU A 243 20.43 7.91 -12.12
C LEU A 243 19.05 7.26 -12.27
N GLY A 244 18.13 7.91 -12.99
CA GLY A 244 16.72 7.56 -13.01
C GLY A 244 16.01 7.95 -11.70
N TRP A 245 14.73 8.26 -11.79
CA TRP A 245 13.95 8.85 -10.70
C TRP A 245 13.95 7.98 -9.42
N ARG A 246 13.91 6.67 -9.54
CA ARG A 246 13.83 5.79 -8.37
C ARG A 246 15.16 5.66 -7.64
N LEU A 247 16.27 5.57 -8.35
CA LEU A 247 17.60 5.52 -7.73
C LEU A 247 17.96 6.86 -7.11
N ASP A 248 17.66 7.97 -7.79
CA ASP A 248 17.83 9.33 -7.27
C ASP A 248 17.03 9.55 -5.99
N TYR A 249 15.79 9.04 -5.93
CA TYR A 249 14.99 9.09 -4.72
C TYR A 249 15.64 8.32 -3.55
N ASN A 250 16.10 7.09 -3.79
CA ASN A 250 16.80 6.30 -2.78
C ASN A 250 18.14 6.94 -2.36
N MET A 251 18.82 7.66 -3.26
CA MET A 251 20.04 8.39 -2.92
C MET A 251 19.77 9.56 -1.96
N LYS A 252 18.63 10.22 -2.08
CA LYS A 252 18.27 11.42 -1.31
C LYS A 252 17.49 11.13 -0.03
N HIS A 253 16.80 10.00 0.07
CA HIS A 253 15.94 9.63 1.18
C HIS A 253 16.41 8.35 1.86
N ARG A 254 15.91 8.10 3.07
CA ARG A 254 16.36 7.05 3.96
C ARG A 254 15.17 6.21 4.44
N GLY A 255 15.37 4.91 4.64
CA GLY A 255 14.40 4.04 5.31
C GLY A 255 13.46 3.28 4.39
N ASP A 256 12.26 3.04 4.90
CA ASP A 256 11.22 2.25 4.22
C ASP A 256 10.51 3.06 3.12
N VAL A 257 11.25 3.48 2.09
CA VAL A 257 10.71 4.30 1.00
C VAL A 257 9.66 3.58 0.12
N TYR A 258 9.47 2.27 0.36
CA TYR A 258 8.48 1.45 -0.35
C TYR A 258 7.87 0.39 0.59
N ALA A 259 7.29 0.82 1.70
CA ALA A 259 6.81 -0.06 2.76
C ALA A 259 5.48 -0.76 2.46
N THR A 260 4.67 -0.24 1.54
CA THR A 260 3.25 -0.57 1.39
C THR A 260 2.99 -2.05 1.11
N HIS A 261 3.82 -2.72 0.32
CA HIS A 261 3.69 -4.15 0.01
C HIS A 261 3.82 -5.07 1.24
N GLY A 262 4.65 -4.68 2.20
CA GLY A 262 4.76 -5.41 3.47
C GLY A 262 3.70 -4.98 4.47
N LEU A 263 3.42 -3.67 4.54
CA LEU A 263 2.58 -3.08 5.57
C LEU A 263 1.08 -3.27 5.30
N GLY A 264 0.62 -3.08 4.06
CA GLY A 264 -0.79 -3.13 3.70
C GLY A 264 -1.49 -4.42 4.13
N PRO A 265 -1.01 -5.60 3.71
CA PRO A 265 -1.65 -6.87 4.08
C PRO A 265 -1.67 -7.13 5.59
N VAL A 266 -0.60 -6.78 6.32
CA VAL A 266 -0.58 -6.98 7.78
C VAL A 266 -1.45 -5.95 8.52
N ALA A 267 -1.56 -4.72 8.01
CA ALA A 267 -2.43 -3.70 8.57
C ALA A 267 -3.91 -4.11 8.49
N GLN A 268 -4.33 -4.73 7.38
CA GLN A 268 -5.68 -5.29 7.25
C GLN A 268 -5.94 -6.41 8.27
N ALA A 269 -4.98 -7.31 8.47
CA ALA A 269 -5.10 -8.41 9.42
C ALA A 269 -5.09 -7.95 10.90
N LEU A 270 -4.59 -6.76 11.18
CA LEU A 270 -4.53 -6.14 12.50
C LEU A 270 -5.65 -5.13 12.76
N ASP A 271 -6.58 -4.96 11.82
CA ASP A 271 -7.71 -4.03 11.92
C ASP A 271 -7.29 -2.55 12.06
N ILE A 272 -6.18 -2.15 11.45
CA ILE A 272 -5.73 -0.74 11.48
C ILE A 272 -6.81 0.16 10.87
N HIS A 273 -7.13 1.27 11.55
CA HIS A 273 -8.25 2.19 11.31
C HIS A 273 -9.65 1.57 11.45
N ARG A 274 -9.73 0.31 11.90
CA ARG A 274 -11.00 -0.41 12.07
C ARG A 274 -11.06 -1.14 13.43
N GLY A 275 -10.54 -0.47 14.47
CA GLY A 275 -10.47 -0.99 15.84
C GLY A 275 -9.07 -0.92 16.44
N ASP A 276 -8.04 -0.66 15.65
CA ASP A 276 -6.66 -0.40 16.08
C ASP A 276 -6.04 0.73 15.25
N ARG A 277 -4.91 1.27 15.67
CA ARG A 277 -4.11 2.27 14.94
C ARG A 277 -2.63 2.09 15.24
N MET A 278 -1.77 2.49 14.35
CA MET A 278 -0.34 2.60 14.63
C MET A 278 -0.12 3.78 15.60
N GLU A 279 0.75 3.60 16.58
CA GLU A 279 0.96 4.58 17.65
C GLU A 279 2.38 5.12 17.65
N THR A 280 3.38 4.24 17.56
CA THR A 280 4.77 4.64 17.67
C THR A 280 5.65 3.73 16.82
N LEU A 281 6.63 4.30 16.11
CA LEU A 281 7.66 3.54 15.42
C LEU A 281 9.08 3.87 15.92
N VAL A 282 9.98 2.93 15.66
CA VAL A 282 11.44 3.11 15.70
C VAL A 282 12.00 2.47 14.43
N ALA A 283 12.79 3.22 13.68
CA ALA A 283 13.44 2.72 12.46
C ALA A 283 14.97 2.71 12.62
N MET A 284 15.59 1.72 12.02
CA MET A 284 17.04 1.54 11.98
C MET A 284 17.48 1.00 10.63
N ASP A 285 18.57 1.50 10.10
CA ASP A 285 19.13 1.05 8.83
C ASP A 285 20.62 0.69 8.94
N THR A 286 21.10 -0.07 7.96
CA THR A 286 22.52 -0.28 7.74
C THR A 286 23.14 0.93 7.05
N LYS A 287 24.46 1.03 7.02
CA LYS A 287 25.13 1.95 6.09
C LYS A 287 24.83 1.55 4.63
N SER A 288 24.82 2.51 3.73
CA SER A 288 24.76 2.25 2.29
C SER A 288 26.16 1.87 1.76
N VAL A 289 26.28 0.69 1.20
CA VAL A 289 27.47 0.20 0.49
C VAL A 289 27.12 -0.03 -0.97
N VAL A 290 26.14 -0.89 -1.23
CA VAL A 290 25.74 -1.26 -2.59
C VAL A 290 25.11 -0.09 -3.34
N GLY A 291 24.32 0.74 -2.65
CA GLY A 291 23.76 1.96 -3.24
C GLY A 291 24.83 2.91 -3.77
N LYS A 292 25.87 3.15 -2.99
CA LYS A 292 27.03 3.98 -3.42
C LYS A 292 27.75 3.38 -4.63
N GLU A 293 28.11 2.11 -4.55
CA GLU A 293 28.79 1.40 -5.64
C GLU A 293 27.98 1.44 -6.96
N LEU A 294 26.64 1.33 -6.85
CA LEU A 294 25.76 1.42 -8.00
C LEU A 294 25.79 2.80 -8.67
N VAL A 295 25.74 3.86 -7.87
CA VAL A 295 25.83 5.24 -8.37
C VAL A 295 27.18 5.49 -9.02
N GLU A 296 28.29 5.14 -8.36
CA GLU A 296 29.65 5.27 -8.88
C GLU A 296 29.86 4.54 -10.21
N LYS A 297 29.34 3.30 -10.29
CA LYS A 297 29.36 2.53 -11.53
C LYS A 297 28.61 3.19 -12.68
N ARG A 298 27.51 3.86 -12.38
CA ARG A 298 26.65 4.50 -13.39
C ARG A 298 27.18 5.86 -13.83
N THR A 299 27.62 6.66 -12.89
CA THR A 299 28.06 8.04 -13.17
C THR A 299 29.51 8.13 -13.59
N GLY A 300 30.35 7.19 -13.14
CA GLY A 300 31.81 7.26 -13.23
C GLY A 300 32.42 8.25 -12.22
N GLU A 301 31.65 8.75 -11.28
CA GLU A 301 32.04 9.75 -10.27
C GLU A 301 31.92 9.17 -8.87
N GLU A 302 32.71 9.67 -7.92
CA GLU A 302 32.63 9.29 -6.51
C GLU A 302 31.25 9.63 -5.93
N CYS A 303 30.54 8.66 -5.36
CA CYS A 303 29.32 8.88 -4.62
C CYS A 303 29.61 9.22 -3.15
N ARG A 304 29.66 10.49 -2.83
CA ARG A 304 29.98 10.95 -1.46
C ARG A 304 28.89 10.58 -0.47
N GLU A 305 27.63 10.68 -0.87
CA GLU A 305 26.48 10.42 -0.01
C GLU A 305 25.42 9.62 -0.76
N PHE A 306 24.95 8.56 -0.13
CA PHE A 306 23.74 7.82 -0.49
C PHE A 306 22.99 7.54 0.81
N ARG A 307 21.83 8.18 1.00
CA ARG A 307 21.16 8.22 2.31
C ARG A 307 20.49 6.92 2.67
N ASN A 308 19.85 6.23 1.70
CA ASN A 308 19.17 4.99 2.01
C ASN A 308 20.15 3.88 2.37
N GLY A 309 20.01 3.30 3.53
CA GLY A 309 20.76 2.11 3.93
C GLY A 309 20.45 0.94 3.01
N ASP A 310 21.37 -0.02 2.87
CA ASP A 310 21.14 -1.21 2.05
C ASP A 310 20.02 -2.09 2.62
N HIS A 311 19.75 -1.99 3.92
CA HIS A 311 18.64 -2.66 4.60
C HIS A 311 18.09 -1.78 5.72
N THR A 312 16.77 -1.71 5.84
CA THR A 312 16.05 -1.01 6.92
C THR A 312 15.14 -1.97 7.67
N THR A 313 15.03 -1.79 8.97
CA THR A 313 14.05 -2.46 9.83
C THR A 313 13.30 -1.42 10.66
N THR A 314 11.99 -1.46 10.59
CA THR A 314 11.09 -0.56 11.33
C THR A 314 10.19 -1.39 12.25
N MET A 315 10.19 -1.06 13.54
CA MET A 315 9.32 -1.64 14.54
C MET A 315 8.20 -0.67 14.86
N ILE A 316 6.96 -1.13 14.83
CA ILE A 316 5.77 -0.32 15.08
C ILE A 316 4.96 -0.94 16.22
N ARG A 317 4.52 -0.12 17.17
CA ARG A 317 3.56 -0.50 18.19
C ARG A 317 2.19 0.09 17.87
N THR A 318 1.13 -0.70 18.05
CA THR A 318 -0.25 -0.24 17.89
C THR A 318 -0.86 0.18 19.23
N ALA A 319 -1.96 0.92 19.19
CA ALA A 319 -2.71 1.37 20.37
C ALA A 319 -3.22 0.20 21.23
N ASN A 320 -3.55 -0.93 20.62
CA ASN A 320 -3.95 -2.15 21.33
C ASN A 320 -2.75 -3.01 21.80
N GLY A 321 -1.51 -2.51 21.64
CA GLY A 321 -0.30 -3.17 22.13
C GLY A 321 0.25 -4.26 21.21
N LYS A 322 -0.26 -4.40 19.98
CA LYS A 322 0.30 -5.29 18.98
C LYS A 322 1.61 -4.71 18.42
N VAL A 323 2.43 -5.56 17.81
CA VAL A 323 3.72 -5.17 17.22
C VAL A 323 3.76 -5.55 15.75
N ILE A 324 4.19 -4.60 14.91
CA ILE A 324 4.47 -4.83 13.48
C ILE A 324 5.96 -4.62 13.25
N GLU A 325 6.56 -5.50 12.47
CA GLU A 325 7.93 -5.34 11.95
C GLU A 325 7.88 -5.21 10.44
N ILE A 326 8.50 -4.15 9.91
CA ILE A 326 8.62 -3.92 8.47
C ILE A 326 10.09 -3.89 8.09
N GLN A 327 10.43 -4.56 6.98
CA GLN A 327 11.79 -4.55 6.42
C GLN A 327 11.77 -4.05 4.97
N HIS A 328 12.79 -3.30 4.61
CA HIS A 328 13.00 -2.80 3.24
C HIS A 328 14.43 -3.04 2.78
N ASN A 329 14.60 -3.64 1.59
CA ASN A 329 15.89 -3.85 0.96
C ASN A 329 15.72 -4.00 -0.55
N VAL A 330 16.26 -3.05 -1.32
CA VAL A 330 16.17 -3.08 -2.79
C VAL A 330 17.54 -3.12 -3.47
N MET A 331 18.61 -3.12 -2.66
CA MET A 331 19.99 -2.99 -3.15
C MET A 331 20.77 -4.31 -3.17
N THR A 332 20.61 -5.14 -2.14
CA THR A 332 21.47 -6.32 -1.98
C THR A 332 20.93 -7.55 -2.71
N PRO A 333 21.80 -8.49 -3.13
CA PRO A 333 21.41 -9.73 -3.78
C PRO A 333 20.74 -10.68 -2.78
N GLN A 334 19.43 -10.51 -2.62
CA GLN A 334 18.59 -11.30 -1.73
C GLN A 334 17.37 -11.81 -2.51
N PRO A 335 16.90 -13.06 -2.33
CA PRO A 335 15.67 -13.54 -2.93
C PRO A 335 14.48 -12.65 -2.58
N TYR A 336 13.54 -12.52 -3.51
CA TYR A 336 12.31 -11.79 -3.28
C TYR A 336 11.58 -12.29 -2.04
N ASN A 337 11.21 -11.36 -1.15
CA ASN A 337 10.58 -11.71 0.11
C ASN A 337 9.73 -10.54 0.62
N ARG A 338 8.46 -10.81 0.95
CA ARG A 338 7.58 -9.86 1.63
C ARG A 338 7.33 -10.21 3.09
N LEU A 339 8.02 -11.24 3.60
CA LEU A 339 7.77 -11.86 4.91
C LEU A 339 6.33 -12.37 5.04
N TYR A 340 5.40 -11.53 5.35
CA TYR A 340 4.01 -11.80 5.67
C TYR A 340 3.86 -12.93 6.70
N GLN A 341 4.05 -12.57 7.94
CA GLN A 341 3.86 -13.46 9.08
C GLN A 341 2.81 -12.88 10.02
N LEU A 342 1.94 -13.73 10.54
CA LEU A 342 1.03 -13.40 11.60
C LEU A 342 1.27 -14.35 12.78
N THR A 343 1.53 -13.79 13.97
CA THR A 343 1.62 -14.54 15.22
C THR A 343 0.37 -14.26 16.04
N GLY A 344 -0.44 -15.27 16.25
CA GLY A 344 -1.62 -15.20 17.10
C GLY A 344 -1.44 -16.00 18.37
N THR A 345 -2.41 -15.88 19.29
CA THR A 345 -2.41 -16.60 20.57
C THR A 345 -2.69 -18.09 20.44
N LYS A 346 -3.15 -18.55 19.24
CA LYS A 346 -3.53 -19.95 18.98
C LYS A 346 -2.99 -20.50 17.67
N GLY A 347 -2.20 -19.71 16.93
CA GLY A 347 -1.64 -20.18 15.68
C GLY A 347 -0.72 -19.15 15.02
N PHE A 348 -0.06 -19.59 13.98
CA PHE A 348 0.93 -18.85 13.24
C PHE A 348 0.74 -19.06 11.74
N ALA A 349 0.95 -17.99 10.97
CA ALA A 349 0.99 -18.02 9.51
C ALA A 349 2.32 -17.46 9.02
N ASN A 350 2.91 -18.09 8.00
CA ASN A 350 4.15 -17.67 7.36
C ASN A 350 4.08 -17.88 5.86
N LYS A 351 4.44 -16.84 5.09
CA LYS A 351 4.53 -16.98 3.63
C LYS A 351 5.93 -17.27 3.13
N TYR A 352 6.92 -16.53 3.59
CA TYR A 352 8.29 -16.61 3.06
C TYR A 352 9.28 -17.11 4.11
N PRO A 353 10.29 -17.92 3.76
CA PRO A 353 10.51 -18.50 2.44
C PRO A 353 9.66 -19.75 2.15
N VAL A 354 8.90 -20.23 3.11
CA VAL A 354 8.04 -21.42 3.02
C VAL A 354 6.65 -21.07 3.48
N GLU A 355 5.66 -21.26 2.62
CA GLU A 355 4.26 -21.07 2.99
C GLU A 355 3.82 -22.15 3.98
N GLY A 356 3.16 -21.72 5.06
CA GLY A 356 2.65 -22.66 6.05
C GLY A 356 1.87 -22.01 7.18
N TYR A 357 1.09 -22.84 7.85
CA TYR A 357 0.36 -22.51 9.07
C TYR A 357 0.80 -23.46 10.17
N ALA A 358 0.89 -22.97 11.41
CA ALA A 358 1.18 -23.80 12.57
C ALA A 358 0.04 -23.65 13.59
N LEU A 359 -0.60 -24.77 13.92
CA LEU A 359 -1.73 -24.90 14.85
C LEU A 359 -1.55 -26.17 15.68
N ASP A 360 -1.99 -26.13 16.94
CA ASP A 360 -2.13 -27.36 17.71
C ASP A 360 -3.38 -28.14 17.26
N ALA A 361 -3.44 -29.44 17.52
CA ALA A 361 -4.52 -30.33 17.10
C ALA A 361 -5.91 -29.83 17.52
N ASP A 362 -6.04 -29.35 18.75
CA ASP A 362 -7.29 -28.82 19.28
C ASP A 362 -7.75 -27.57 18.53
N GLN A 363 -6.83 -26.67 18.22
CA GLN A 363 -7.17 -25.45 17.47
C GLN A 363 -7.51 -25.75 16.02
N LEU A 364 -6.82 -26.70 15.39
CA LEU A 364 -7.16 -27.18 14.03
C LEU A 364 -8.57 -27.78 14.01
N SER A 365 -8.87 -28.64 14.99
CA SER A 365 -10.22 -29.23 15.16
C SER A 365 -11.29 -28.16 15.39
N ALA A 366 -11.02 -27.17 16.27
CA ALA A 366 -11.90 -26.03 16.49
C ALA A 366 -12.10 -25.16 15.24
N SER A 367 -11.11 -25.12 14.37
CA SER A 367 -11.20 -24.49 13.05
C SER A 367 -11.94 -25.36 12.02
N GLY A 368 -12.39 -26.57 12.43
CA GLY A 368 -13.23 -27.49 11.64
C GLY A 368 -12.47 -28.29 10.60
N VAL A 369 -11.19 -28.49 10.80
CA VAL A 369 -10.34 -29.45 10.07
C VAL A 369 -9.86 -30.49 11.07
N GLN A 370 -10.10 -31.76 10.78
CA GLN A 370 -9.69 -32.83 11.69
C GLN A 370 -8.21 -33.19 11.46
N PRO A 371 -7.37 -33.22 12.51
CA PRO A 371 -6.01 -33.73 12.41
C PRO A 371 -6.00 -35.18 11.91
N LYS A 372 -5.10 -35.49 11.01
CA LYS A 372 -4.85 -36.86 10.52
C LYS A 372 -3.60 -37.47 11.12
N VAL A 373 -2.80 -36.64 11.80
CA VAL A 373 -1.55 -37.03 12.43
C VAL A 373 -1.76 -36.98 13.93
N ASP A 374 -1.43 -38.10 14.63
CA ASP A 374 -1.34 -38.13 16.07
C ASP A 374 -0.20 -37.19 16.51
N ASP A 375 -0.32 -36.55 17.65
CA ASP A 375 0.66 -35.61 18.21
C ASP A 375 0.90 -34.31 17.40
N LEU A 376 -0.06 -33.87 16.56
CA LEU A 376 0.02 -32.60 15.87
C LEU A 376 0.15 -31.46 16.89
N ASN A 377 1.20 -30.67 16.74
CA ASN A 377 1.47 -29.51 17.58
C ASN A 377 2.10 -28.36 16.77
N SER A 378 2.09 -27.16 17.33
CA SER A 378 2.56 -25.93 16.68
C SER A 378 4.08 -25.74 16.65
N HIS A 379 4.89 -26.74 17.00
CA HIS A 379 6.34 -26.70 16.82
C HIS A 379 6.76 -26.81 15.35
N GLY A 380 5.89 -27.30 14.48
CA GLY A 380 6.08 -27.38 13.03
C GLY A 380 4.92 -26.79 12.27
N PHE A 381 5.10 -26.62 10.98
CA PHE A 381 3.97 -26.30 10.11
C PHE A 381 3.04 -27.52 9.97
N LEU A 382 1.77 -27.26 9.70
CA LEU A 382 0.80 -28.28 9.37
C LEU A 382 1.31 -29.17 8.23
N PRO A 383 1.07 -30.48 8.26
CA PRO A 383 1.29 -31.34 7.11
C PRO A 383 0.47 -30.85 5.90
N GLU A 384 0.92 -31.18 4.71
CA GLU A 384 0.33 -30.70 3.45
C GLU A 384 -1.20 -30.94 3.37
N THR A 385 -1.65 -32.14 3.78
CA THR A 385 -3.07 -32.50 3.71
C THR A 385 -3.97 -31.67 4.65
N GLU A 386 -3.50 -31.34 5.84
CA GLU A 386 -4.21 -30.49 6.79
C GLU A 386 -4.16 -29.03 6.35
N MET A 387 -3.03 -28.58 5.79
CA MET A 387 -2.87 -27.24 5.24
C MET A 387 -3.79 -27.04 4.04
N GLU A 388 -3.85 -27.98 3.09
CA GLU A 388 -4.79 -27.92 1.95
C GLU A 388 -6.25 -27.86 2.40
N ALA A 389 -6.63 -28.71 3.36
CA ALA A 389 -8.00 -28.71 3.90
C ALA A 389 -8.36 -27.38 4.60
N LEU A 390 -7.40 -26.79 5.31
CA LEU A 390 -7.59 -25.48 5.95
C LEU A 390 -7.73 -24.37 4.90
N VAL A 391 -6.88 -24.34 3.89
CA VAL A 391 -6.94 -23.39 2.79
C VAL A 391 -8.24 -23.54 1.99
N GLU A 392 -8.66 -24.75 1.65
CA GLU A 392 -9.93 -25.00 0.96
C GLU A 392 -11.12 -24.45 1.74
N LYS A 393 -11.15 -24.74 3.05
CA LYS A 393 -12.21 -24.31 3.93
C LYS A 393 -12.30 -22.78 4.04
N TYR A 394 -11.16 -22.13 4.20
CA TYR A 394 -11.05 -20.68 4.41
C TYR A 394 -10.65 -19.90 3.16
N GLN A 395 -10.76 -20.53 1.96
CA GLN A 395 -10.51 -19.80 0.73
C GLN A 395 -11.38 -18.54 0.68
N HIS A 396 -10.72 -17.39 0.47
CA HIS A 396 -11.40 -16.11 0.51
C HIS A 396 -12.48 -16.00 -0.58
N PRO A 397 -13.70 -15.50 -0.27
CA PRO A 397 -14.80 -15.41 -1.25
C PRO A 397 -14.42 -14.65 -2.54
N ILE A 398 -13.61 -13.62 -2.43
CA ILE A 398 -13.11 -12.84 -3.59
C ILE A 398 -12.25 -13.73 -4.49
N LEU A 399 -11.38 -14.57 -3.93
CA LEU A 399 -10.57 -15.50 -4.71
C LEU A 399 -11.41 -16.62 -5.35
N LYS A 400 -12.45 -17.08 -4.66
CA LYS A 400 -13.43 -18.02 -5.28
C LYS A 400 -14.11 -17.40 -6.50
N LYS A 401 -14.37 -16.11 -6.46
CA LYS A 401 -15.05 -15.39 -7.55
C LYS A 401 -14.13 -15.03 -8.72
N TYR A 402 -12.96 -14.52 -8.43
CA TYR A 402 -12.06 -13.92 -9.45
C TYR A 402 -10.82 -14.75 -9.75
N GLY A 403 -10.46 -15.72 -8.89
CA GLY A 403 -9.16 -16.39 -8.91
C GLY A 403 -8.84 -17.12 -10.21
N GLU A 404 -9.80 -17.81 -10.83
CA GLU A 404 -9.55 -18.51 -12.10
C GLU A 404 -9.20 -17.50 -13.21
N MET A 405 -10.03 -16.47 -13.40
CA MET A 405 -9.76 -15.44 -14.39
C MET A 405 -8.49 -14.66 -14.09
N ALA A 406 -8.18 -14.43 -12.82
CA ALA A 406 -6.97 -13.74 -12.40
C ALA A 406 -5.69 -14.48 -12.81
N LYS A 407 -5.70 -15.82 -12.75
CA LYS A 407 -4.57 -16.64 -13.23
C LYS A 407 -4.40 -16.55 -14.75
N GLU A 408 -5.49 -16.43 -15.49
CA GLU A 408 -5.48 -16.31 -16.96
C GLU A 408 -5.06 -14.91 -17.43
N VAL A 409 -5.63 -13.87 -16.83
CA VAL A 409 -5.36 -12.46 -17.20
C VAL A 409 -3.98 -12.01 -16.70
N GLY A 410 -3.58 -12.45 -15.50
CA GLY A 410 -2.26 -12.19 -14.94
C GLY A 410 -2.15 -10.84 -14.22
N GLY A 411 -0.93 -10.29 -14.20
CA GLY A 411 -0.54 -9.19 -13.33
C GLY A 411 -0.10 -9.67 -11.95
N HIS A 412 1.24 -9.81 -11.75
CA HIS A 412 1.85 -10.35 -10.52
C HIS A 412 1.17 -11.65 -10.02
N GLY A 413 1.03 -12.63 -10.91
CA GLY A 413 0.36 -13.89 -10.58
C GLY A 413 -1.17 -13.77 -10.45
N GLY A 414 -1.77 -12.66 -10.88
CA GLY A 414 -3.21 -12.41 -10.88
C GLY A 414 -3.71 -11.46 -9.78
N MET A 415 -2.89 -11.13 -8.77
CA MET A 415 -3.34 -10.23 -7.69
C MET A 415 -3.72 -8.82 -8.19
N ASP A 416 -3.05 -8.32 -9.24
CA ASP A 416 -3.42 -7.04 -9.86
C ASP A 416 -4.85 -7.10 -10.46
N PHE A 417 -5.20 -8.20 -11.11
CA PHE A 417 -6.53 -8.36 -11.69
C PHE A 417 -7.62 -8.49 -10.62
N VAL A 418 -7.34 -9.18 -9.51
CA VAL A 418 -8.27 -9.26 -8.37
C VAL A 418 -8.52 -7.86 -7.80
N MET A 419 -7.46 -7.09 -7.57
CA MET A 419 -7.52 -5.71 -7.08
C MET A 419 -8.37 -4.81 -7.99
N ASP A 420 -8.04 -4.78 -9.29
CA ASP A 420 -8.76 -3.95 -10.27
C ASP A 420 -10.24 -4.36 -10.37
N SER A 421 -10.53 -5.68 -10.34
CA SER A 421 -11.89 -6.21 -10.35
C SER A 421 -12.68 -5.80 -9.10
N ARG A 422 -12.05 -5.78 -7.92
CA ARG A 422 -12.66 -5.33 -6.67
C ARG A 422 -12.95 -3.84 -6.67
N LEU A 423 -12.01 -3.03 -7.15
CA LEU A 423 -12.21 -1.59 -7.31
C LEU A 423 -13.45 -1.30 -8.17
N VAL A 424 -13.52 -1.91 -9.35
CA VAL A 424 -14.66 -1.75 -10.27
C VAL A 424 -15.96 -2.28 -9.65
N TYR A 425 -15.92 -3.44 -9.00
CA TYR A 425 -17.07 -4.02 -8.31
C TYR A 425 -17.65 -3.08 -7.25
N CYS A 426 -16.81 -2.50 -6.41
CA CYS A 426 -17.25 -1.57 -5.37
C CYS A 426 -17.89 -0.31 -5.99
N LEU A 427 -17.28 0.26 -7.03
CA LEU A 427 -17.82 1.43 -7.73
C LEU A 427 -19.17 1.14 -8.40
N GLN A 428 -19.31 -0.02 -9.05
CA GLN A 428 -20.56 -0.43 -9.71
C GLN A 428 -21.70 -0.68 -8.71
N ASN A 429 -21.38 -1.13 -7.51
CA ASN A 429 -22.38 -1.44 -6.48
C ASN A 429 -22.55 -0.33 -5.44
N GLY A 430 -21.79 0.78 -5.54
CA GLY A 430 -21.87 1.89 -4.59
C GLY A 430 -21.40 1.51 -3.18
N LEU A 431 -20.44 0.61 -3.09
CA LEU A 431 -19.90 0.08 -1.84
C LEU A 431 -18.66 0.85 -1.39
N PRO A 432 -18.33 0.81 -0.09
CA PRO A 432 -17.01 1.22 0.36
C PRO A 432 -15.92 0.43 -0.37
N LEU A 433 -14.80 1.09 -0.67
CA LEU A 433 -13.64 0.42 -1.23
C LEU A 433 -12.92 -0.41 -0.17
N ASP A 434 -12.18 -1.42 -0.59
CA ASP A 434 -11.42 -2.32 0.28
C ASP A 434 -10.27 -1.59 1.00
N MET A 435 -9.74 -0.53 0.39
CA MET A 435 -8.73 0.38 0.95
C MET A 435 -9.19 1.81 0.72
N ASP A 436 -9.01 2.67 1.70
CA ASP A 436 -9.40 4.08 1.63
C ASP A 436 -8.19 5.02 1.74
N VAL A 437 -8.44 6.33 1.76
CA VAL A 437 -7.37 7.32 1.84
C VAL A 437 -6.61 7.30 3.18
N TYR A 438 -7.22 6.79 4.25
CA TYR A 438 -6.52 6.67 5.53
C TYR A 438 -5.54 5.49 5.52
N ASP A 439 -5.91 4.36 4.88
CA ASP A 439 -4.98 3.26 4.62
C ASP A 439 -3.80 3.74 3.76
N LEU A 440 -4.09 4.47 2.69
CA LEU A 440 -3.08 5.09 1.85
C LEU A 440 -2.09 5.94 2.66
N ALA A 441 -2.61 6.86 3.47
CA ALA A 441 -1.80 7.79 4.25
C ALA A 441 -0.94 7.06 5.30
N GLU A 442 -1.54 6.11 6.03
CA GLU A 442 -0.85 5.32 7.07
C GLU A 442 0.28 4.47 6.49
N TRP A 443 0.08 3.88 5.30
CA TRP A 443 1.10 3.03 4.69
C TRP A 443 2.21 3.83 4.00
N CYS A 444 1.90 4.99 3.44
CA CYS A 444 2.89 5.85 2.79
C CYS A 444 3.71 6.70 3.77
N CYS A 445 3.18 7.04 4.95
CA CYS A 445 3.86 7.90 5.91
C CYS A 445 5.13 7.28 6.51
N LEU A 446 5.29 5.94 6.42
CA LEU A 446 6.44 5.22 6.97
C LEU A 446 7.76 5.75 6.40
N ALA A 447 7.78 6.16 5.14
CA ALA A 447 8.98 6.73 4.51
C ALA A 447 9.50 7.95 5.27
N GLU A 448 8.64 8.94 5.58
CA GLU A 448 9.08 10.16 6.26
C GLU A 448 9.22 9.96 7.78
N LEU A 449 8.33 9.22 8.43
CA LEU A 449 8.44 8.97 9.86
C LEU A 449 9.65 8.10 10.21
N GLY A 450 9.98 7.11 9.36
CA GLY A 450 11.18 6.29 9.49
C GLY A 450 12.46 7.12 9.29
N GLU A 451 12.50 7.97 8.27
CA GLU A 451 13.61 8.91 8.04
C GLU A 451 13.81 9.81 9.26
N LEU A 452 12.72 10.37 9.80
CA LEU A 452 12.75 11.21 11.00
C LEU A 452 13.28 10.46 12.23
N SER A 453 12.91 9.21 12.43
CA SER A 453 13.46 8.35 13.50
C SER A 453 14.97 8.20 13.37
N MET A 454 15.46 7.79 12.20
CA MET A 454 16.88 7.50 11.96
C MET A 454 17.76 8.75 11.98
N ASP A 455 17.27 9.87 11.48
CA ASP A 455 18.00 11.15 11.50
C ASP A 455 18.13 11.73 12.92
N ASN A 456 17.32 11.24 13.85
CA ASN A 456 17.37 11.59 15.27
C ASN A 456 17.89 10.43 16.15
N GLY A 457 18.79 9.61 15.64
CA GLY A 457 19.45 8.55 16.40
C GLY A 457 18.58 7.33 16.68
N CYS A 458 17.69 6.99 15.77
CA CYS A 458 16.70 5.92 15.89
C CYS A 458 15.72 6.18 17.05
N ALA A 459 15.33 7.42 17.23
CA ALA A 459 14.38 7.82 18.27
C ALA A 459 12.97 7.31 17.96
N ALA A 460 12.17 7.13 18.99
CA ALA A 460 10.74 6.84 18.84
C ALA A 460 10.01 8.02 18.19
N VAL A 461 9.15 7.74 17.20
CA VAL A 461 8.31 8.70 16.51
C VAL A 461 6.86 8.30 16.65
N ALA A 462 6.02 9.20 17.14
CA ALA A 462 4.57 8.99 17.22
C ALA A 462 3.91 9.18 15.84
N PHE A 463 3.03 8.24 15.49
CA PHE A 463 2.20 8.40 14.30
C PHE A 463 1.16 9.50 14.49
N PRO A 464 0.93 10.36 13.50
CA PRO A 464 -0.26 11.20 13.49
C PRO A 464 -1.50 10.32 13.29
N ASP A 465 -2.61 10.68 13.90
CA ASP A 465 -3.87 9.95 13.69
C ASP A 465 -4.58 10.47 12.43
N PHE A 466 -4.40 9.77 11.32
CA PHE A 466 -5.00 10.16 10.04
C PHE A 466 -6.53 10.17 10.06
N THR A 467 -7.16 9.40 10.92
CA THR A 467 -8.62 9.36 11.09
C THR A 467 -9.16 10.47 12.01
N ARG A 468 -8.25 11.22 12.67
CA ARG A 468 -8.60 12.28 13.62
C ARG A 468 -9.53 11.81 14.74
N GLY A 469 -9.20 10.67 15.34
CA GLY A 469 -9.91 10.05 16.46
C GLY A 469 -10.97 9.02 16.06
N GLU A 470 -11.22 8.80 14.77
CA GLU A 470 -12.29 7.90 14.30
C GLU A 470 -11.83 6.46 14.02
N TRP A 471 -10.54 6.12 14.25
CA TRP A 471 -9.96 4.79 14.02
C TRP A 471 -10.72 3.63 14.71
N ASN A 472 -11.54 3.93 15.70
CA ASN A 472 -12.26 2.95 16.52
C ASN A 472 -13.78 2.97 16.30
N VAL A 473 -14.28 3.73 15.32
CA VAL A 473 -15.72 3.79 14.99
C VAL A 473 -16.16 2.54 14.23
N VAL A 474 -15.36 2.09 13.27
CA VAL A 474 -15.56 0.81 12.59
C VAL A 474 -14.81 -0.28 13.35
N LYS A 475 -15.39 -1.47 13.47
CA LYS A 475 -14.79 -2.61 14.18
C LYS A 475 -14.54 -3.77 13.24
N GLY A 476 -13.28 -4.14 13.13
CA GLY A 476 -12.81 -5.22 12.27
C GLY A 476 -12.78 -4.85 10.79
N TYR A 477 -11.70 -5.19 10.13
CA TYR A 477 -11.58 -5.04 8.68
C TYR A 477 -12.51 -6.03 7.97
N LYS A 478 -13.27 -5.55 6.97
CA LYS A 478 -14.18 -6.39 6.17
C LYS A 478 -14.28 -5.88 4.75
N HIS A 479 -14.24 -6.79 3.82
CA HIS A 479 -14.63 -6.52 2.44
C HIS A 479 -16.14 -6.30 2.34
N ALA A 480 -16.58 -5.29 1.60
CA ALA A 480 -17.99 -5.02 1.37
C ALA A 480 -18.53 -5.87 0.21
N TYR A 481 -19.79 -6.31 0.34
CA TYR A 481 -20.49 -7.08 -0.68
C TYR A 481 -21.90 -6.52 -0.92
N ALA A 482 -22.33 -6.50 -2.17
CA ALA A 482 -23.72 -6.28 -2.53
C ALA A 482 -24.54 -7.54 -2.22
N SER A 483 -25.88 -7.41 -2.15
CA SER A 483 -26.72 -8.60 -2.11
C SER A 483 -26.56 -9.41 -3.42
N PRO A 484 -26.79 -10.73 -3.39
CA PRO A 484 -26.71 -11.56 -4.60
C PRO A 484 -27.57 -11.04 -5.77
N GLU A 485 -28.73 -10.49 -5.46
CA GLU A 485 -29.67 -9.93 -6.45
C GLU A 485 -29.12 -8.64 -7.06
N GLU A 486 -28.58 -7.73 -6.22
CA GLU A 486 -27.97 -6.48 -6.69
C GLU A 486 -26.71 -6.75 -7.52
N GLU A 487 -25.87 -7.68 -7.07
CA GLU A 487 -24.66 -8.09 -7.78
C GLU A 487 -25.00 -8.69 -9.15
N ALA A 488 -25.99 -9.58 -9.23
CA ALA A 488 -26.41 -10.19 -10.48
C ALA A 488 -26.94 -9.13 -11.46
N ALA A 489 -27.78 -8.20 -10.98
CA ALA A 489 -28.33 -7.11 -11.80
C ALA A 489 -27.23 -6.16 -12.30
N ALA A 490 -26.25 -5.79 -11.44
CA ALA A 490 -25.11 -4.96 -11.85
C ALA A 490 -24.24 -5.67 -12.89
N MET A 491 -23.97 -6.95 -12.72
CA MET A 491 -23.18 -7.76 -13.65
C MET A 491 -23.86 -7.92 -15.01
N GLU A 492 -25.16 -8.11 -15.05
CA GLU A 492 -25.92 -8.18 -16.31
C GLU A 492 -25.81 -6.88 -17.10
N LYS A 493 -26.02 -5.73 -16.44
CA LYS A 493 -25.82 -4.40 -17.05
C LYS A 493 -24.39 -4.20 -17.54
N ALA A 494 -23.41 -4.55 -16.73
CA ALA A 494 -22.00 -4.45 -17.06
C ALA A 494 -21.62 -5.26 -18.31
N LYS A 495 -22.09 -6.50 -18.40
CA LYS A 495 -21.90 -7.37 -19.58
C LYS A 495 -22.57 -6.80 -20.84
N ALA A 496 -23.80 -6.31 -20.71
CA ALA A 496 -24.54 -5.69 -21.84
C ALA A 496 -23.83 -4.42 -22.33
N PHE A 497 -23.30 -3.59 -21.41
CA PHE A 497 -22.50 -2.42 -21.72
C PHE A 497 -21.22 -2.80 -22.47
N THR A 498 -20.48 -3.77 -21.97
CA THR A 498 -19.22 -4.25 -22.58
C THR A 498 -19.48 -4.80 -24.00
N ALA A 499 -20.58 -5.54 -24.22
CA ALA A 499 -20.93 -6.05 -25.53
C ALA A 499 -21.15 -4.91 -26.55
N LYS A 500 -21.90 -3.86 -26.15
CA LYS A 500 -22.09 -2.65 -26.98
C LYS A 500 -20.79 -1.93 -27.28
N LEU A 501 -19.88 -1.83 -26.31
CA LEU A 501 -18.57 -1.22 -26.53
C LEU A 501 -17.75 -2.00 -27.55
N LYS A 502 -17.75 -3.33 -27.48
CA LYS A 502 -17.02 -4.17 -28.45
C LYS A 502 -17.56 -4.04 -29.87
N GLU A 503 -18.88 -3.91 -30.02
CA GLU A 503 -19.49 -3.63 -31.34
C GLU A 503 -19.08 -2.25 -31.87
N LEU A 504 -19.06 -1.23 -31.00
CA LEU A 504 -18.63 0.12 -31.36
C LEU A 504 -17.15 0.13 -31.73
N GLY A 505 -16.27 -0.43 -30.90
CA GLY A 505 -14.84 -0.49 -31.14
C GLY A 505 -14.51 -1.23 -32.45
N ALA A 506 -15.16 -2.37 -32.71
CA ALA A 506 -14.96 -3.08 -33.97
C ALA A 506 -15.27 -2.22 -35.19
N LYS A 507 -16.30 -1.36 -35.14
CA LYS A 507 -16.63 -0.41 -36.23
C LYS A 507 -15.58 0.68 -36.34
N GLU A 508 -15.23 1.34 -35.23
CA GLU A 508 -14.25 2.43 -35.21
C GLU A 508 -12.87 1.99 -35.74
N TRP A 509 -12.43 0.76 -35.45
CA TRP A 509 -11.16 0.24 -35.96
C TRP A 509 -11.22 -0.25 -37.41
N ALA A 510 -12.41 -0.52 -37.94
CA ALA A 510 -12.59 -0.89 -39.34
C ALA A 510 -12.62 0.34 -40.28
N GLU A 511 -13.02 1.49 -39.75
CA GLU A 511 -12.98 2.77 -40.50
C GLU A 511 -11.54 3.25 -40.61
N LYS A 512 -11.00 3.33 -41.85
CA LYS A 512 -9.62 3.74 -42.16
C LYS A 512 -9.50 5.25 -42.22
#